data_57e8c37c30b5cff1df8ee0843be1a09f
#
_entry.id   57e8c37c30b5cff1df8ee0843be1a09f
#
_cell.length_a   1.000
_cell.length_b   1.000
_cell.length_c   1.000
_cell.angle_alpha   90.00
_cell.angle_beta   90.00
_cell.angle_gamma   90.00
#
_symmetry.space_group_name_H-M   'P 1'
#
loop_
_entity.id
_entity.type
_entity.pdbx_description
1 polymer ?
#
loop_
_entity_poly.entity_id
_entity_poly.type
_entity_poly.pdbx_seq_one_letter_code
_entity_poly.pdbx_strand_id
1 'polypeptide(L)'
;FPDQLTYRPVPIDSITDWLPRAAMIGEDNRFLEHDGIDYLAILEALGYRRAEFTWGNPRDRAELRYTLGTLWTRRAKLRGASTITQQLAKNLYLSPSRNPLRKVKEGVTAYRLEAALSKRRLMELYLNVAEFGPNIWGAEAASQFYFNRPASRMTPIQAASLAGSLPFPLSSNPAYRTGRMRWRRDLILRRMRGEVVEVPREEVDERIPPPPPVIEEIVVPDSI
;
A
#
# COMPACT_ATOMS: atom_id res chain seq x y z
N PHE A 1 2.87 10.23 19.83
CA PHE A 1 1.82 10.26 18.81
C PHE A 1 0.61 11.03 19.35
N PRO A 2 -0.26 11.59 18.47
CA PRO A 2 -1.46 12.31 18.91
C PRO A 2 -2.44 11.37 19.62
N ASP A 3 -3.08 11.85 20.69
CA ASP A 3 -4.11 11.10 21.42
C ASP A 3 -5.43 11.03 20.66
N GLN A 4 -5.63 11.95 19.72
CA GLN A 4 -6.81 12.01 18.86
C GLN A 4 -6.44 11.82 17.40
N LEU A 5 -7.41 11.33 16.62
CA LEU A 5 -7.26 11.15 15.18
C LEU A 5 -6.93 12.50 14.52
N THR A 6 -5.82 12.54 13.81
CA THR A 6 -5.41 13.69 13.01
C THR A 6 -5.66 13.38 11.54
N TYR A 7 -6.55 14.16 10.92
CA TYR A 7 -6.94 14.01 9.52
C TYR A 7 -7.11 15.38 8.86
N ARG A 8 -6.36 15.61 7.77
CA ARG A 8 -6.43 16.85 6.98
C ARG A 8 -6.38 16.50 5.50
N PRO A 9 -7.52 16.28 4.85
CA PRO A 9 -7.55 16.01 3.41
C PRO A 9 -7.19 17.27 2.63
N VAL A 10 -6.37 17.08 1.59
CA VAL A 10 -5.94 18.14 0.68
C VAL A 10 -6.03 17.65 -0.76
N PRO A 11 -6.26 18.56 -1.74
CA PRO A 11 -6.20 18.18 -3.15
C PRO A 11 -4.79 17.70 -3.52
N ILE A 12 -4.69 16.87 -4.54
CA ILE A 12 -3.42 16.29 -5.00
C ILE A 12 -2.40 17.37 -5.38
N ASP A 13 -2.85 18.52 -5.89
CA ASP A 13 -2.01 19.67 -6.21
C ASP A 13 -1.37 20.35 -5.00
N SER A 14 -1.88 20.06 -3.80
CA SER A 14 -1.31 20.48 -2.52
C SER A 14 -0.38 19.44 -1.90
N ILE A 15 -0.08 18.37 -2.62
CA ILE A 15 0.89 17.34 -2.25
C ILE A 15 2.06 17.41 -3.24
N THR A 16 3.29 17.36 -2.76
CA THR A 16 4.46 17.32 -3.64
C THR A 16 4.39 16.10 -4.58
N ASP A 17 4.83 16.23 -5.83
CA ASP A 17 4.87 15.13 -6.81
C ASP A 17 5.74 13.95 -6.36
N TRP A 18 6.63 14.18 -5.41
CA TRP A 18 7.49 13.12 -4.87
C TRP A 18 6.71 12.05 -4.11
N LEU A 19 5.61 12.40 -3.44
CA LEU A 19 4.87 11.42 -2.63
C LEU A 19 4.04 10.45 -3.47
N PRO A 20 3.21 10.88 -4.45
CA PRO A 20 2.56 9.97 -5.39
C PRO A 20 3.56 9.05 -6.09
N ARG A 21 4.68 9.59 -6.57
CA ARG A 21 5.73 8.81 -7.23
C ARG A 21 6.36 7.79 -6.30
N ALA A 22 6.67 8.17 -5.06
CA ALA A 22 7.23 7.26 -4.06
C ALA A 22 6.22 6.16 -3.66
N ALA A 23 4.94 6.50 -3.54
CA ALA A 23 3.87 5.55 -3.24
C ALA A 23 3.69 4.53 -4.37
N MET A 24 3.65 4.96 -5.64
CA MET A 24 3.62 4.05 -6.79
C MET A 24 4.81 3.09 -6.76
N ILE A 25 6.03 3.61 -6.65
CA ILE A 25 7.26 2.78 -6.65
C ILE A 25 7.30 1.81 -5.46
N GLY A 26 6.78 2.22 -4.31
CA GLY A 26 6.79 1.42 -3.08
C GLY A 26 5.70 0.37 -3.00
N GLU A 27 4.51 0.68 -3.50
CA GLU A 27 3.31 -0.12 -3.29
C GLU A 27 2.74 -0.73 -4.57
N ASP A 28 2.88 -0.04 -5.71
CA ASP A 28 2.20 -0.43 -6.95
C ASP A 28 2.90 0.19 -8.16
N ASN A 29 4.03 -0.39 -8.54
CA ASN A 29 4.89 0.17 -9.58
C ASN A 29 4.22 0.26 -10.97
N ARG A 30 3.19 -0.55 -11.21
CA ARG A 30 2.39 -0.56 -12.44
C ARG A 30 1.01 0.09 -12.26
N PHE A 31 0.84 0.96 -11.28
CA PHE A 31 -0.44 1.62 -10.97
C PHE A 31 -1.13 2.24 -12.19
N LEU A 32 -0.37 2.79 -13.11
CA LEU A 32 -0.88 3.43 -14.32
C LEU A 32 -1.23 2.45 -15.46
N GLU A 33 -0.87 1.17 -15.32
CA GLU A 33 -0.92 0.16 -16.38
C GLU A 33 -2.04 -0.88 -16.20
N HIS A 34 -2.75 -0.87 -15.06
CA HIS A 34 -3.81 -1.82 -14.77
C HIS A 34 -5.08 -1.14 -14.25
N ASP A 35 -6.21 -1.84 -14.32
CA ASP A 35 -7.54 -1.37 -13.91
C ASP A 35 -7.93 -1.95 -12.52
N GLY A 36 -7.18 -1.60 -11.49
CA GLY A 36 -7.48 -1.94 -10.09
C GLY A 36 -6.86 -3.24 -9.59
N ILE A 37 -6.54 -4.19 -10.45
CA ILE A 37 -5.87 -5.45 -10.09
C ILE A 37 -4.67 -5.65 -11.01
N ASP A 38 -3.48 -5.76 -10.44
CA ASP A 38 -2.26 -6.11 -11.18
C ASP A 38 -2.12 -7.63 -11.26
N TYR A 39 -2.68 -8.22 -12.32
CA TYR A 39 -2.61 -9.67 -12.55
C TYR A 39 -1.18 -10.16 -12.78
N LEU A 40 -0.32 -9.33 -13.39
CA LEU A 40 1.08 -9.69 -13.61
C LEU A 40 1.83 -9.75 -12.28
N ALA A 41 1.64 -8.76 -11.39
CA ALA A 41 2.24 -8.81 -10.05
C ALA A 41 1.78 -10.04 -9.26
N ILE A 42 0.51 -10.43 -9.38
CA ILE A 42 0.00 -11.65 -8.76
C ILE A 42 0.70 -12.88 -9.31
N LEU A 43 0.81 -13.01 -10.63
CA LEU A 43 1.47 -14.15 -11.28
C LEU A 43 2.96 -14.21 -10.92
N GLU A 44 3.66 -13.09 -10.93
CA GLU A 44 5.07 -12.98 -10.50
C GLU A 44 5.26 -13.38 -9.03
N ALA A 45 4.37 -12.92 -8.14
CA ALA A 45 4.40 -13.30 -6.73
C ALA A 45 4.20 -14.81 -6.52
N LEU A 46 3.45 -15.45 -7.40
CA LEU A 46 3.25 -16.91 -7.41
C LEU A 46 4.40 -17.68 -8.07
N GLY A 47 5.35 -16.97 -8.68
CA GLY A 47 6.54 -17.57 -9.30
C GLY A 47 6.44 -17.77 -10.81
N TYR A 48 5.45 -17.18 -11.47
CA TYR A 48 5.41 -17.08 -12.92
C TYR A 48 6.52 -16.14 -13.39
N ARG A 49 7.36 -16.57 -14.34
CA ARG A 49 8.60 -15.84 -14.70
C ARG A 49 8.65 -15.37 -16.15
N ARG A 50 7.61 -15.63 -16.94
CA ARG A 50 7.60 -15.26 -18.35
C ARG A 50 7.07 -13.85 -18.52
N ALA A 51 7.77 -13.06 -19.33
CA ALA A 51 7.37 -11.70 -19.68
C ALA A 51 6.11 -11.67 -20.55
N GLU A 52 5.89 -12.71 -21.37
CA GLU A 52 4.74 -12.80 -22.27
C GLU A 52 4.05 -14.14 -22.09
N PHE A 53 2.74 -14.13 -22.05
CA PHE A 53 1.89 -15.32 -21.99
C PHE A 53 1.16 -15.51 -23.32
N THR A 54 1.31 -16.68 -23.92
CA THR A 54 0.61 -17.04 -25.15
C THR A 54 -0.26 -18.27 -24.94
N TRP A 55 -1.59 -18.11 -25.09
CA TRP A 55 -2.56 -19.23 -24.93
C TRP A 55 -2.26 -20.43 -25.86
N GLY A 56 -1.72 -20.19 -27.05
CA GLY A 56 -1.31 -21.22 -27.99
C GLY A 56 -0.12 -22.07 -27.54
N ASN A 57 0.71 -21.56 -26.62
CA ASN A 57 1.92 -22.23 -26.16
C ASN A 57 1.60 -23.24 -25.03
N PRO A 58 1.82 -24.55 -25.22
CA PRO A 58 1.57 -25.57 -24.20
C PRO A 58 2.37 -25.36 -22.92
N ARG A 59 3.62 -24.83 -23.04
CA ARG A 59 4.49 -24.57 -21.89
C ARG A 59 3.95 -23.43 -21.02
N ASP A 60 3.40 -22.37 -21.61
CA ASP A 60 2.81 -21.26 -20.87
C ASP A 60 1.57 -21.69 -20.10
N ARG A 61 0.72 -22.52 -20.73
CA ARG A 61 -0.46 -23.12 -20.06
C ARG A 61 -0.07 -24.06 -18.91
N ALA A 62 1.00 -24.84 -19.08
CA ALA A 62 1.47 -25.75 -18.04
C ALA A 62 2.02 -24.98 -16.85
N GLU A 63 2.84 -23.95 -17.10
CA GLU A 63 3.40 -23.08 -16.06
C GLU A 63 2.30 -22.28 -15.33
N LEU A 64 1.32 -21.73 -16.05
CA LEU A 64 0.17 -21.07 -15.46
C LEU A 64 -0.64 -22.03 -14.56
N ARG A 65 -0.91 -23.26 -15.03
CA ARG A 65 -1.62 -24.28 -14.26
C ARG A 65 -0.86 -24.65 -12.99
N TYR A 66 0.45 -24.83 -13.08
CA TYR A 66 1.32 -25.09 -11.94
C TYR A 66 1.28 -23.92 -10.96
N THR A 67 1.41 -22.69 -11.46
CA THR A 67 1.40 -21.46 -10.68
C THR A 67 0.06 -21.30 -9.93
N LEU A 68 -1.06 -21.52 -10.62
CA LEU A 68 -2.39 -21.48 -10.01
C LEU A 68 -2.58 -22.61 -8.98
N GLY A 69 -2.06 -23.80 -9.23
CA GLY A 69 -2.07 -24.92 -8.27
C GLY A 69 -1.30 -24.60 -6.97
N THR A 70 -0.34 -23.69 -7.01
CA THR A 70 0.43 -23.26 -5.83
C THR A 70 -0.19 -22.07 -5.08
N LEU A 71 -1.31 -21.52 -5.54
CA LEU A 71 -2.00 -20.38 -4.94
C LEU A 71 -2.24 -20.56 -3.44
N TRP A 72 -2.73 -21.74 -3.06
CA TRP A 72 -3.07 -22.03 -1.67
C TRP A 72 -1.84 -22.15 -0.77
N THR A 73 -0.77 -22.76 -1.25
CA THR A 73 0.48 -22.93 -0.51
C THR A 73 1.35 -21.68 -0.48
N ARG A 74 1.23 -20.83 -1.52
CA ARG A 74 2.01 -19.58 -1.66
C ARG A 74 1.23 -18.32 -1.33
N ARG A 75 0.04 -18.42 -0.72
CA ARG A 75 -0.82 -17.27 -0.37
C ARG A 75 -0.11 -16.19 0.48
N ALA A 76 0.88 -16.58 1.28
CA ALA A 76 1.70 -15.63 2.04
C ALA A 76 2.54 -14.71 1.13
N LYS A 77 2.95 -15.18 -0.05
CA LYS A 77 3.71 -14.40 -1.04
C LYS A 77 2.85 -13.35 -1.75
N LEU A 78 1.52 -13.48 -1.71
CA LEU A 78 0.60 -12.49 -2.28
C LEU A 78 0.47 -11.20 -1.46
N ARG A 79 1.06 -11.14 -0.26
CA ARG A 79 1.00 -9.94 0.59
C ARG A 79 1.60 -8.68 -0.07
N GLY A 80 2.50 -8.81 -1.04
CA GLY A 80 3.10 -7.70 -1.78
C GLY A 80 2.42 -7.35 -3.11
N ALA A 81 1.36 -8.08 -3.50
CA ALA A 81 0.72 -7.93 -4.80
C ALA A 81 -0.63 -7.15 -4.74
N SER A 82 -0.92 -6.48 -3.64
CA SER A 82 -2.13 -5.63 -3.53
C SER A 82 -1.85 -4.26 -4.12
N THR A 83 -2.72 -3.82 -5.02
CA THR A 83 -2.62 -2.51 -5.68
C THR A 83 -3.03 -1.36 -4.76
N ILE A 84 -2.65 -0.13 -5.11
CA ILE A 84 -3.09 1.11 -4.45
C ILE A 84 -4.62 1.18 -4.43
N THR A 85 -5.29 0.84 -5.54
CA THR A 85 -6.76 0.89 -5.61
C THR A 85 -7.42 -0.17 -4.72
N GLN A 86 -6.84 -1.35 -4.58
CA GLN A 86 -7.31 -2.35 -3.62
C GLN A 86 -7.11 -1.90 -2.17
N GLN A 87 -6.00 -1.25 -1.85
CA GLN A 87 -5.76 -0.67 -0.53
C GLN A 87 -6.75 0.46 -0.24
N LEU A 88 -7.02 1.32 -1.21
CA LEU A 88 -8.04 2.37 -1.12
C LEU A 88 -9.43 1.77 -0.86
N ALA A 89 -9.84 0.77 -1.64
CA ALA A 89 -11.10 0.06 -1.45
C ALA A 89 -11.24 -0.53 -0.03
N LYS A 90 -10.16 -1.14 0.46
CA LYS A 90 -10.09 -1.65 1.83
C LYS A 90 -10.29 -0.55 2.86
N ASN A 91 -9.59 0.56 2.73
CA ASN A 91 -9.60 1.64 3.72
C ASN A 91 -10.94 2.40 3.76
N LEU A 92 -11.65 2.51 2.63
CA LEU A 92 -12.91 3.26 2.54
C LEU A 92 -14.15 2.42 2.87
N TYR A 93 -14.17 1.14 2.50
CA TYR A 93 -15.44 0.39 2.44
C TYR A 93 -15.43 -0.94 3.20
N LEU A 94 -14.29 -1.41 3.66
CA LEU A 94 -14.22 -2.76 4.21
C LEU A 94 -13.81 -2.73 5.68
N SER A 95 -14.68 -3.28 6.52
CA SER A 95 -14.33 -3.51 7.93
C SER A 95 -13.19 -4.54 8.08
N PRO A 96 -12.41 -4.46 9.16
CA PRO A 96 -11.30 -5.37 9.42
C PRO A 96 -11.81 -6.78 9.78
N SER A 97 -12.26 -7.56 8.80
CA SER A 97 -12.65 -8.96 8.99
C SER A 97 -11.64 -9.91 8.34
N ARG A 98 -11.45 -11.09 8.93
CA ARG A 98 -10.57 -12.13 8.38
C ARG A 98 -11.27 -13.05 7.37
N ASN A 99 -12.45 -12.68 6.88
CA ASN A 99 -13.21 -13.47 5.91
C ASN A 99 -12.52 -13.43 4.53
N PRO A 100 -12.25 -14.59 3.87
CA PRO A 100 -11.69 -14.63 2.52
C PRO A 100 -12.56 -13.92 1.47
N LEU A 101 -13.89 -13.86 1.66
CA LEU A 101 -14.80 -13.09 0.80
C LEU A 101 -14.48 -11.59 0.80
N ARG A 102 -13.80 -11.07 1.84
CA ARG A 102 -13.35 -9.69 1.89
C ARG A 102 -12.37 -9.38 0.74
N LYS A 103 -11.46 -10.32 0.42
CA LYS A 103 -10.50 -10.09 -0.66
C LYS A 103 -11.18 -10.04 -2.04
N VAL A 104 -12.24 -10.79 -2.24
CA VAL A 104 -13.07 -10.71 -3.46
C VAL A 104 -13.77 -9.35 -3.51
N LYS A 105 -14.40 -8.92 -2.41
CA LYS A 105 -15.04 -7.59 -2.33
C LYS A 105 -14.06 -6.45 -2.60
N GLU A 106 -12.83 -6.55 -2.06
CA GLU A 106 -11.74 -5.61 -2.34
C GLU A 106 -11.47 -5.47 -3.84
N GLY A 107 -11.31 -6.61 -4.55
CA GLY A 107 -11.07 -6.63 -5.99
C GLY A 107 -12.23 -6.04 -6.80
N VAL A 108 -13.48 -6.44 -6.49
CA VAL A 108 -14.67 -5.90 -7.15
C VAL A 108 -14.80 -4.38 -6.90
N THR A 109 -14.56 -3.94 -5.68
CA THR A 109 -14.62 -2.51 -5.34
C THR A 109 -13.50 -1.72 -6.02
N ALA A 110 -12.28 -2.27 -6.07
CA ALA A 110 -11.18 -1.65 -6.79
C ALA A 110 -11.50 -1.47 -8.27
N TYR A 111 -12.04 -2.49 -8.92
CA TYR A 111 -12.46 -2.40 -10.33
C TYR A 111 -13.53 -1.32 -10.55
N ARG A 112 -14.53 -1.23 -9.65
CA ARG A 112 -15.57 -0.18 -9.72
C ARG A 112 -15.00 1.22 -9.51
N LEU A 113 -14.05 1.38 -8.62
CA LEU A 113 -13.37 2.65 -8.41
C LEU A 113 -12.58 3.10 -9.65
N GLU A 114 -11.87 2.19 -10.30
CA GLU A 114 -11.14 2.49 -11.54
C GLU A 114 -12.08 2.85 -12.70
N ALA A 115 -13.24 2.19 -12.79
CA ALA A 115 -14.23 2.53 -13.80
C ALA A 115 -14.88 3.91 -13.58
N ALA A 116 -14.92 4.40 -12.35
CA ALA A 116 -15.60 5.64 -11.97
C ALA A 116 -14.66 6.85 -11.81
N LEU A 117 -13.38 6.62 -11.54
CA LEU A 117 -12.43 7.67 -11.13
C LEU A 117 -11.14 7.60 -11.97
N SER A 118 -10.56 8.77 -12.24
CA SER A 118 -9.24 8.84 -12.87
C SER A 118 -8.14 8.35 -11.91
N LYS A 119 -7.03 7.86 -12.46
CA LYS A 119 -5.82 7.49 -11.69
C LYS A 119 -5.35 8.61 -10.74
N ARG A 120 -5.41 9.85 -11.21
CA ARG A 120 -5.08 11.02 -10.40
C ARG A 120 -5.99 11.14 -9.18
N ARG A 121 -7.31 10.94 -9.35
CA ARG A 121 -8.28 11.00 -8.26
C ARG A 121 -8.15 9.83 -7.30
N LEU A 122 -7.87 8.64 -7.80
CA LEU A 122 -7.59 7.46 -6.98
C LEU A 122 -6.36 7.67 -6.10
N MET A 123 -5.28 8.20 -6.64
CA MET A 123 -4.07 8.54 -5.90
C MET A 123 -4.34 9.61 -4.84
N GLU A 124 -5.10 10.66 -5.19
CA GLU A 124 -5.49 11.70 -4.24
C GLU A 124 -6.24 11.12 -3.05
N LEU A 125 -7.26 10.31 -3.31
CA LEU A 125 -8.04 9.66 -2.26
C LEU A 125 -7.17 8.74 -1.42
N TYR A 126 -6.32 7.92 -2.06
CA TYR A 126 -5.42 7.02 -1.38
C TYR A 126 -4.50 7.74 -0.40
N LEU A 127 -3.82 8.79 -0.85
CA LEU A 127 -2.89 9.56 -0.02
C LEU A 127 -3.59 10.32 1.11
N ASN A 128 -4.87 10.64 0.96
CA ASN A 128 -5.65 11.27 2.02
C ASN A 128 -6.18 10.28 3.04
N VAL A 129 -6.48 9.02 2.68
CA VAL A 129 -7.04 8.03 3.61
C VAL A 129 -6.04 6.98 4.09
N ALA A 130 -4.79 7.05 3.64
CA ALA A 130 -3.74 6.16 4.13
C ALA A 130 -3.35 6.50 5.56
N GLU A 131 -3.14 5.48 6.38
CA GLU A 131 -2.57 5.60 7.71
C GLU A 131 -1.04 5.67 7.62
N PHE A 132 -0.44 6.65 8.30
CA PHE A 132 1.01 6.85 8.34
C PHE A 132 1.60 6.66 9.74
N GLY A 133 0.77 6.45 10.73
CA GLY A 133 1.16 6.20 12.12
C GLY A 133 -0.07 6.16 13.03
N PRO A 134 0.08 5.84 14.32
CA PRO A 134 -1.03 5.83 15.26
C PRO A 134 -1.78 7.16 15.25
N ASN A 135 -3.07 7.13 14.94
CA ASN A 135 -3.94 8.31 14.82
C ASN A 135 -3.52 9.37 13.78
N ILE A 136 -2.66 9.01 12.81
CA ILE A 136 -2.17 9.92 11.77
C ILE A 136 -2.65 9.42 10.41
N TRP A 137 -3.63 10.11 9.84
CA TRP A 137 -4.25 9.75 8.58
C TRP A 137 -4.12 10.87 7.55
N GLY A 138 -3.67 10.50 6.36
CA GLY A 138 -3.48 11.41 5.24
C GLY A 138 -2.13 12.10 5.20
N ALA A 139 -1.72 12.42 3.98
CA ALA A 139 -0.40 12.96 3.65
C ALA A 139 -0.10 14.29 4.34
N GLU A 140 -1.08 15.19 4.41
CA GLU A 140 -0.89 16.51 5.05
C GLU A 140 -0.68 16.37 6.56
N ALA A 141 -1.52 15.58 7.23
CA ALA A 141 -1.38 15.33 8.66
C ALA A 141 -0.03 14.67 8.99
N ALA A 142 0.39 13.68 8.17
CA ALA A 142 1.66 13.01 8.33
C ALA A 142 2.85 13.94 8.10
N SER A 143 2.78 14.79 7.06
CA SER A 143 3.85 15.77 6.78
C SER A 143 4.02 16.78 7.89
N GLN A 144 2.92 17.30 8.42
CA GLN A 144 2.94 18.22 9.55
C GLN A 144 3.50 17.56 10.80
N PHE A 145 3.02 16.36 11.14
CA PHE A 145 3.45 15.67 12.35
C PHE A 145 4.92 15.27 12.33
N TYR A 146 5.37 14.62 11.24
CA TYR A 146 6.74 14.09 11.19
C TYR A 146 7.80 15.10 10.80
N PHE A 147 7.43 16.13 10.02
CA PHE A 147 8.41 17.03 9.43
C PHE A 147 8.14 18.51 9.67
N ASN A 148 7.06 18.84 10.36
CA ASN A 148 6.63 20.22 10.65
C ASN A 148 6.57 21.10 9.38
N ARG A 149 5.98 20.55 8.31
CA ARG A 149 5.81 21.25 7.02
C ARG A 149 4.61 20.74 6.25
N PRO A 150 4.03 21.57 5.34
CA PRO A 150 2.93 21.13 4.50
C PRO A 150 3.37 20.04 3.50
N ALA A 151 2.43 19.18 3.10
CA ALA A 151 2.67 18.09 2.16
C ALA A 151 3.22 18.57 0.81
N SER A 152 2.87 19.79 0.39
CA SER A 152 3.38 20.42 -0.84
C SER A 152 4.88 20.72 -0.81
N ARG A 153 5.50 20.79 0.38
CA ARG A 153 6.92 21.15 0.58
C ARG A 153 7.78 19.99 1.07
N MET A 154 7.28 18.76 1.04
CA MET A 154 8.11 17.60 1.38
C MET A 154 9.26 17.44 0.38
N THR A 155 10.43 17.13 0.90
CA THR A 155 11.58 16.71 0.08
C THR A 155 11.39 15.27 -0.44
N PRO A 156 12.15 14.84 -1.48
CA PRO A 156 12.12 13.44 -1.94
C PRO A 156 12.36 12.43 -0.82
N ILE A 157 13.28 12.72 0.11
CA ILE A 157 13.60 11.85 1.25
C ILE A 157 12.41 11.75 2.21
N GLN A 158 11.72 12.83 2.47
CA GLN A 158 10.53 12.85 3.34
C GLN A 158 9.36 12.10 2.72
N ALA A 159 9.09 12.35 1.45
CA ALA A 159 8.07 11.64 0.68
C ALA A 159 8.34 10.13 0.63
N ALA A 160 9.58 9.73 0.34
CA ALA A 160 9.98 8.32 0.36
C ALA A 160 9.91 7.70 1.77
N SER A 161 10.13 8.49 2.84
CA SER A 161 9.96 8.02 4.22
C SER A 161 8.50 7.72 4.55
N LEU A 162 7.56 8.57 4.14
CA LEU A 162 6.13 8.31 4.28
C LEU A 162 5.72 7.09 3.47
N ALA A 163 6.09 7.02 2.19
CA ALA A 163 5.79 5.86 1.35
C ALA A 163 6.41 4.56 1.92
N GLY A 164 7.62 4.64 2.48
CA GLY A 164 8.28 3.52 3.14
C GLY A 164 7.56 3.00 4.37
N SER A 165 6.73 3.80 5.03
CA SER A 165 5.97 3.40 6.22
C SER A 165 4.60 2.76 5.91
N LEU A 166 4.05 2.95 4.70
CA LEU A 166 2.70 2.51 4.32
C LEU A 166 2.38 1.04 4.62
N PRO A 167 3.29 0.06 4.45
CA PRO A 167 2.97 -1.34 4.74
C PRO A 167 2.86 -1.67 6.24
N PHE A 168 3.44 -0.84 7.10
CA PHE A 168 3.53 -1.09 8.54
C PHE A 168 3.52 0.21 9.39
N PRO A 169 2.54 1.11 9.18
CA PRO A 169 2.55 2.45 9.75
C PRO A 169 2.59 2.47 11.28
N LEU A 170 2.00 1.46 11.91
CA LEU A 170 1.96 1.35 13.37
C LEU A 170 3.24 0.77 13.98
N SER A 171 4.02 0.01 13.20
CA SER A 171 5.19 -0.71 13.73
C SER A 171 6.53 -0.15 13.27
N SER A 172 6.57 0.65 12.18
CA SER A 172 7.79 1.31 11.72
C SER A 172 7.43 2.54 10.87
N ASN A 173 7.72 3.72 11.38
CA ASN A 173 7.43 5.01 10.75
C ASN A 173 8.55 6.03 11.08
N PRO A 174 8.51 7.27 10.61
CA PRO A 174 9.57 8.24 10.84
C PRO A 174 9.89 8.56 12.31
N ALA A 175 8.98 8.34 13.24
CA ALA A 175 9.17 8.60 14.67
C ALA A 175 9.35 7.32 15.52
N TYR A 176 9.06 6.14 14.98
CA TYR A 176 9.08 4.90 15.76
C TYR A 176 9.69 3.72 14.99
N ARG A 177 10.67 3.04 15.60
CA ARG A 177 11.35 1.84 15.06
C ARG A 177 11.71 2.01 13.58
N THR A 178 12.45 3.04 13.24
CA THR A 178 12.67 3.55 11.88
C THR A 178 13.38 2.58 10.91
N GLY A 179 13.92 1.45 11.37
CA GLY A 179 14.77 0.55 10.58
C GLY A 179 14.10 0.04 9.29
N ARG A 180 12.91 -0.58 9.39
CA ARG A 180 12.16 -1.09 8.23
C ARG A 180 11.77 0.04 7.28
N MET A 181 11.26 1.15 7.82
CA MET A 181 10.90 2.31 7.04
C MET A 181 12.11 2.88 6.29
N ARG A 182 13.27 3.04 6.96
CA ARG A 182 14.51 3.53 6.33
C ARG A 182 14.98 2.62 5.20
N TRP A 183 14.98 1.33 5.40
CA TRP A 183 15.34 0.37 4.36
C TRP A 183 14.43 0.52 3.12
N ARG A 184 13.11 0.59 3.32
CA ARG A 184 12.17 0.82 2.22
C ARG A 184 12.33 2.20 1.58
N ARG A 185 12.53 3.26 2.38
CA ARG A 185 12.83 4.61 1.89
C ARG A 185 14.01 4.59 0.93
N ASP A 186 15.11 3.97 1.35
CA ASP A 186 16.34 3.95 0.57
C ASP A 186 16.17 3.15 -0.73
N LEU A 187 15.42 2.04 -0.69
CA LEU A 187 15.01 1.29 -1.86
C LEU A 187 14.15 2.15 -2.82
N ILE A 188 13.14 2.85 -2.29
CA ILE A 188 12.28 3.73 -3.08
C ILE A 188 13.12 4.84 -3.73
N LEU A 189 14.02 5.50 -2.98
CA LEU A 189 14.88 6.56 -3.50
C LEU A 189 15.81 6.06 -4.61
N ARG A 190 16.39 4.86 -4.49
CA ARG A 190 17.20 4.25 -5.54
C ARG A 190 16.39 4.03 -6.81
N ARG A 191 15.19 3.46 -6.69
CA ARG A 191 14.26 3.25 -7.82
C ARG A 191 13.77 4.56 -8.43
N MET A 192 13.54 5.60 -7.63
CA MET A 192 13.21 6.94 -8.13
C MET A 192 14.32 7.54 -9.00
N ARG A 193 15.58 7.16 -8.78
CA ARG A 193 16.72 7.53 -9.62
C ARG A 193 16.89 6.65 -10.86
N GLY A 194 16.01 5.67 -11.05
CA GLY A 194 16.09 4.74 -12.19
C GLY A 194 17.00 3.53 -11.95
N GLU A 195 17.47 3.31 -10.71
CA GLU A 195 18.27 2.12 -10.41
C GLU A 195 17.38 0.87 -10.40
N VAL A 196 17.80 -0.17 -11.13
CA VAL A 196 17.21 -1.51 -11.04
C VAL A 196 17.71 -2.16 -9.75
N VAL A 197 16.83 -2.26 -8.75
CA VAL A 197 17.17 -2.85 -7.46
C VAL A 197 16.37 -4.13 -7.30
N GLU A 198 17.07 -5.26 -7.34
CA GLU A 198 16.48 -6.53 -6.90
C GLU A 198 16.31 -6.48 -5.38
N VAL A 199 15.07 -6.66 -4.94
CA VAL A 199 14.75 -6.78 -3.53
C VAL A 199 14.96 -8.23 -3.14
N PRO A 200 15.86 -8.55 -2.21
CA PRO A 200 15.82 -9.84 -1.54
C PRO A 200 14.40 -9.97 -0.95
N ARG A 201 13.71 -11.05 -1.27
CA ARG A 201 12.39 -11.30 -0.68
C ARG A 201 12.60 -11.44 0.82
N GLU A 202 12.22 -10.42 1.59
CA GLU A 202 12.18 -10.54 3.03
C GLU A 202 11.31 -11.75 3.39
N GLU A 203 11.91 -12.74 4.04
CA GLU A 203 11.14 -13.63 4.90
C GLU A 203 10.55 -12.73 5.96
N VAL A 204 9.25 -12.54 5.90
CA VAL A 204 8.51 -11.78 6.91
C VAL A 204 8.76 -12.51 8.23
N ASP A 205 9.54 -11.91 9.11
CA ASP A 205 9.75 -12.45 10.44
C ASP A 205 8.41 -12.37 11.20
N GLU A 206 7.67 -13.49 11.19
CA GLU A 206 6.37 -13.63 11.85
C GLU A 206 6.47 -13.53 13.38
N ARG A 207 7.69 -13.38 13.92
CA ARG A 207 7.98 -13.39 15.36
C ARG A 207 7.81 -12.06 16.09
N ILE A 208 7.49 -10.98 15.37
CA ILE A 208 7.20 -9.70 16.03
C ILE A 208 5.69 -9.54 16.09
N PRO A 209 5.04 -9.78 17.25
CA PRO A 209 3.62 -9.54 17.37
C PRO A 209 3.33 -8.05 17.11
N PRO A 210 2.21 -7.74 16.43
CA PRO A 210 1.77 -6.36 16.31
C PRO A 210 1.56 -5.78 17.72
N PRO A 211 1.77 -4.47 17.91
CA PRO A 211 1.40 -3.83 19.16
C PRO A 211 -0.08 -4.12 19.45
N PRO A 212 -0.45 -4.33 20.72
CA PRO A 212 -1.83 -4.59 21.06
C PRO A 212 -2.71 -3.45 20.54
N PRO A 213 -3.90 -3.75 20.00
CA PRO A 213 -4.82 -2.71 19.59
C PRO A 213 -5.12 -1.83 20.81
N VAL A 214 -4.97 -0.52 20.65
CA VAL A 214 -5.52 0.43 21.63
C VAL A 214 -7.03 0.37 21.45
N ILE A 215 -7.68 -0.45 22.25
CA ILE A 215 -9.14 -0.49 22.33
C ILE A 215 -9.51 0.65 23.28
N GLU A 216 -9.75 1.84 22.73
CA GLU A 216 -10.56 2.80 23.42
C GLU A 216 -12.02 2.35 23.24
N GLU A 217 -12.66 1.97 24.34
CA GLU A 217 -14.10 1.84 24.39
C GLU A 217 -14.70 3.17 23.92
N ILE A 218 -15.43 3.12 22.81
CA ILE A 218 -16.29 4.24 22.41
C ILE A 218 -17.37 4.31 23.46
N VAL A 219 -17.19 5.18 24.45
CA VAL A 219 -18.27 5.56 25.35
C VAL A 219 -19.29 6.32 24.51
N VAL A 220 -20.33 5.62 24.11
CA VAL A 220 -21.52 6.25 23.53
C VAL A 220 -22.20 6.97 24.70
N PRO A 221 -22.32 8.31 24.68
CA PRO A 221 -23.07 8.98 25.71
C PRO A 221 -24.52 8.55 25.61
N ASP A 222 -25.07 8.08 26.73
CA ASP A 222 -26.49 7.78 26.83
C ASP A 222 -27.29 9.00 26.47
N SER A 223 -28.17 8.83 25.50
CA SER A 223 -29.11 9.79 25.00
C SER A 223 -30.00 10.37 26.12
N ILE A 224 -30.15 11.67 26.11
CA ILE A 224 -31.33 12.41 26.68
C ILE A 224 -32.43 12.44 25.64
#